data_4147a497d05deab34dee68d6f81cbb41
#
_entry.id   4147a497d05deab34dee68d6f81cbb41
#
_cell.length_a   1.000
_cell.length_b   1.000
_cell.length_c   1.000
_cell.angle_alpha   90.00
_cell.angle_beta   90.00
_cell.angle_gamma   90.00
#
_symmetry.space_group_name_H-M   'P 1'
#
loop_
_entity.id
_entity.type
_entity.pdbx_description
1 polymer ?
#
loop_
_entity_poly.entity_id
_entity_poly.type
_entity_poly.pdbx_seq_one_letter_code
_entity_poly.pdbx_strand_id
1 'polypeptide(L)'
;MITTNLWKEDEGANLRNFHEEEDLKSVNGALALRKDIEKIIDQIWNEGFDNIFYIGIGGTYASAMQVEVYMRGRSKLPVYVENAAEFLTTGNRRFTNKSIAILSSVSGNTLEMIELVDKVHEIGGKVFSFIDTPNTVLTQPDKQDYLILYPKNEQLKFYMTANYFMFKNGEFSEYEDYNQNMEENLAKVLVNVEKQVDAWAYHYAKQKVEFLDKHPDLPHYFIGTGNQYGATYSYAMCYWEEQMWIRTKSISSPEFFHGMQEIIVKDTPITLFIGEDEQRPLSERVARFLPQVNSNYIIIDTKEFELSGIKQEYRGSISHLVMHAVNNRVDAYMEKFLRHPLSIRRYYRQFDY
;
A
#
# COMPACT_ATOMS: atom_id res chain seq x y z
N MET A 1 -8.57 5.22 -19.73
CA MET A 1 -7.49 4.23 -19.82
C MET A 1 -6.18 4.95 -20.03
N ILE A 2 -5.15 4.57 -19.30
CA ILE A 2 -3.80 4.98 -19.64
C ILE A 2 -3.41 4.16 -20.87
N THR A 3 -3.55 4.74 -22.02
CA THR A 3 -2.95 4.15 -23.21
C THR A 3 -1.49 4.61 -23.26
N THR A 4 -0.60 3.82 -22.69
CA THR A 4 0.85 4.08 -22.64
C THR A 4 1.45 4.36 -24.03
N ASN A 5 0.80 3.91 -25.10
CA ASN A 5 1.23 4.10 -26.48
C ASN A 5 0.92 5.48 -27.09
N LEU A 6 0.18 6.36 -26.42
CA LEU A 6 -0.18 7.68 -26.93
C LEU A 6 0.80 8.79 -26.55
N TRP A 7 1.68 8.53 -25.60
CA TRP A 7 2.61 9.54 -25.09
C TRP A 7 4.00 9.26 -25.63
N LYS A 8 4.41 10.08 -26.61
CA LYS A 8 5.81 10.09 -27.07
C LYS A 8 6.68 10.66 -25.96
N GLU A 9 7.95 10.22 -25.93
CA GLU A 9 8.97 10.86 -25.10
C GLU A 9 8.89 12.37 -25.28
N ASP A 10 8.65 13.08 -24.20
CA ASP A 10 8.65 14.55 -24.17
C ASP A 10 9.96 14.98 -23.51
N GLU A 11 10.59 16.04 -24.00
CA GLU A 11 11.79 16.62 -23.41
C GLU A 11 11.62 16.99 -21.92
N GLY A 12 10.39 17.09 -21.44
CA GLY A 12 10.02 17.33 -20.05
C GLY A 12 9.95 16.08 -19.16
N ALA A 13 9.74 14.91 -19.76
CA ALA A 13 9.70 13.61 -19.11
C ALA A 13 11.10 12.99 -19.12
N ASN A 14 11.79 13.03 -17.98
CA ASN A 14 13.20 12.65 -17.88
C ASN A 14 13.49 11.78 -16.66
N LEU A 15 12.55 10.94 -16.25
CA LEU A 15 12.65 10.06 -15.08
C LEU A 15 13.11 10.85 -13.82
N ARG A 16 12.45 11.98 -13.57
CA ARG A 16 12.76 12.82 -12.40
C ARG A 16 12.74 12.03 -11.10
N ASN A 17 13.78 12.19 -10.25
CA ASN A 17 13.88 11.49 -8.96
C ASN A 17 13.77 9.96 -9.07
N PHE A 18 14.17 9.38 -10.19
CA PHE A 18 14.19 7.94 -10.41
C PHE A 18 15.61 7.40 -10.27
N HIS A 19 15.79 6.40 -9.44
CA HIS A 19 17.09 5.83 -9.11
C HIS A 19 17.06 4.30 -9.28
N GLU A 20 17.14 3.86 -10.54
CA GLU A 20 16.94 2.45 -10.94
C GLU A 20 17.72 1.45 -10.07
N GLU A 21 19.02 1.69 -9.85
CA GLU A 21 19.87 0.76 -9.08
C GLU A 21 19.44 0.68 -7.61
N GLU A 22 19.02 1.81 -7.02
CA GLU A 22 18.54 1.88 -5.64
C GLU A 22 17.18 1.20 -5.51
N ASP A 23 16.29 1.38 -6.48
CA ASP A 23 14.95 0.78 -6.49
C ASP A 23 15.04 -0.74 -6.67
N LEU A 24 15.88 -1.21 -7.61
CA LEU A 24 16.18 -2.62 -7.77
C LEU A 24 16.75 -3.23 -6.48
N LYS A 25 17.72 -2.55 -5.86
CA LYS A 25 18.34 -3.00 -4.61
C LYS A 25 17.34 -3.05 -3.46
N SER A 26 16.45 -2.03 -3.37
CA SER A 26 15.44 -1.93 -2.31
C SER A 26 14.46 -3.11 -2.36
N VAL A 27 13.89 -3.39 -3.54
CA VAL A 27 12.92 -4.49 -3.70
C VAL A 27 13.58 -5.86 -3.53
N ASN A 28 14.75 -6.08 -4.17
CA ASN A 28 15.47 -7.35 -4.03
C ASN A 28 15.93 -7.61 -2.59
N GLY A 29 16.33 -6.56 -1.86
CA GLY A 29 16.69 -6.67 -0.46
C GLY A 29 15.49 -7.00 0.44
N ALA A 30 14.30 -6.47 0.13
CA ALA A 30 13.08 -6.86 0.83
C ALA A 30 12.72 -8.33 0.57
N LEU A 31 12.80 -8.80 -0.68
CA LEU A 31 12.58 -10.21 -1.04
C LEU A 31 13.58 -11.16 -0.34
N ALA A 32 14.83 -10.73 -0.19
CA ALA A 32 15.86 -11.50 0.50
C ALA A 32 15.56 -11.74 2.00
N LEU A 33 14.67 -10.95 2.62
CA LEU A 33 14.21 -11.16 4.00
C LEU A 33 13.35 -12.43 4.16
N ARG A 34 12.98 -13.07 3.07
CA ARG A 34 12.11 -14.27 3.10
C ARG A 34 12.56 -15.30 4.12
N LYS A 35 13.82 -15.66 4.12
CA LYS A 35 14.35 -16.70 5.04
C LYS A 35 14.31 -16.29 6.52
N ASP A 36 14.49 -15.02 6.81
CA ASP A 36 14.37 -14.49 8.17
C ASP A 36 12.90 -14.48 8.62
N ILE A 37 11.99 -14.07 7.73
CA ILE A 37 10.53 -14.11 7.98
C ILE A 37 10.07 -15.56 8.21
N GLU A 38 10.45 -16.50 7.34
CA GLU A 38 10.14 -17.92 7.47
C GLU A 38 10.61 -18.47 8.82
N LYS A 39 11.86 -18.18 9.22
CA LYS A 39 12.42 -18.59 10.49
C LYS A 39 11.64 -18.06 11.70
N ILE A 40 11.27 -16.79 11.68
CA ILE A 40 10.46 -16.17 12.75
C ILE A 40 9.09 -16.84 12.82
N ILE A 41 8.42 -17.01 11.68
CA ILE A 41 7.09 -17.62 11.65
C ILE A 41 7.16 -19.11 12.04
N ASP A 42 8.23 -19.83 11.72
CA ASP A 42 8.44 -21.19 12.20
C ASP A 42 8.52 -21.27 13.73
N GLN A 43 9.18 -20.29 14.37
CA GLN A 43 9.20 -20.18 15.82
C GLN A 43 7.80 -19.93 16.39
N ILE A 44 7.08 -18.94 15.85
CA ILE A 44 5.71 -18.61 16.22
C ILE A 44 4.79 -19.84 16.05
N TRP A 45 4.93 -20.54 14.94
CA TRP A 45 4.12 -21.74 14.63
C TRP A 45 4.36 -22.88 15.62
N ASN A 46 5.63 -23.13 15.97
CA ASN A 46 6.01 -24.18 16.90
C ASN A 46 5.61 -23.87 18.35
N GLU A 47 5.59 -22.61 18.74
CA GLU A 47 5.12 -22.15 20.05
C GLU A 47 3.57 -22.20 20.16
N GLY A 48 2.90 -22.13 19.03
CA GLY A 48 1.44 -22.08 18.92
C GLY A 48 0.88 -20.71 19.19
N PHE A 49 -0.14 -20.34 18.45
CA PHE A 49 -0.86 -19.06 18.57
C PHE A 49 -2.36 -19.25 18.35
N ASP A 50 -3.17 -18.32 18.85
CA ASP A 50 -4.63 -18.34 18.67
C ASP A 50 -5.04 -17.62 17.38
N ASN A 51 -4.38 -16.50 17.08
CA ASN A 51 -4.73 -15.61 15.96
C ASN A 51 -3.60 -14.63 15.64
N ILE A 52 -3.75 -13.96 14.50
CA ILE A 52 -2.81 -12.98 13.97
C ILE A 52 -3.54 -11.64 13.85
N PHE A 53 -2.92 -10.58 14.36
CA PHE A 53 -3.39 -9.22 14.22
C PHE A 53 -2.36 -8.41 13.43
N TYR A 54 -2.74 -7.85 12.28
CA TYR A 54 -1.98 -6.80 11.64
C TYR A 54 -2.49 -5.47 12.20
N ILE A 55 -1.64 -4.77 12.92
CA ILE A 55 -2.02 -3.52 13.61
C ILE A 55 -1.14 -2.39 13.10
N GLY A 56 -1.77 -1.28 12.71
CA GLY A 56 -1.07 -0.12 12.20
C GLY A 56 -1.86 1.17 12.37
N ILE A 57 -1.27 2.28 11.96
CA ILE A 57 -1.92 3.59 11.90
C ILE A 57 -1.47 4.31 10.62
N GLY A 58 -2.36 5.09 9.99
CA GLY A 58 -2.04 5.77 8.75
C GLY A 58 -1.68 4.80 7.61
N GLY A 59 -0.51 4.97 6.99
CA GLY A 59 -0.05 4.14 5.88
C GLY A 59 0.13 2.67 6.25
N THR A 60 0.58 2.36 7.47
CA THR A 60 0.75 0.97 7.93
C THR A 60 -0.59 0.27 8.15
N TYR A 61 -1.60 0.99 8.63
CA TYR A 61 -2.96 0.48 8.69
C TYR A 61 -3.51 0.17 7.29
N ALA A 62 -3.25 1.04 6.33
CA ALA A 62 -3.63 0.82 4.93
C ALA A 62 -3.00 -0.45 4.34
N SER A 63 -1.72 -0.70 4.65
CA SER A 63 -1.01 -1.93 4.24
C SER A 63 -1.62 -3.17 4.90
N ALA A 64 -2.03 -3.08 6.16
CA ALA A 64 -2.74 -4.15 6.87
C ALA A 64 -4.11 -4.45 6.24
N MET A 65 -4.89 -3.42 5.84
CA MET A 65 -6.17 -3.60 5.12
C MET A 65 -6.00 -4.40 3.81
N GLN A 66 -4.90 -4.26 3.11
CA GLN A 66 -4.61 -5.04 1.89
C GLN A 66 -4.42 -6.51 2.22
N VAL A 67 -3.69 -6.82 3.30
CA VAL A 67 -3.48 -8.20 3.77
C VAL A 67 -4.79 -8.84 4.21
N GLU A 68 -5.65 -8.10 4.91
CA GLU A 68 -6.97 -8.60 5.31
C GLU A 68 -7.78 -9.11 4.11
N VAL A 69 -7.91 -8.27 3.10
CA VAL A 69 -8.64 -8.64 1.87
C VAL A 69 -8.00 -9.84 1.19
N TYR A 70 -6.68 -9.86 1.10
CA TYR A 70 -5.92 -10.93 0.46
C TYR A 70 -6.09 -12.28 1.17
N MET A 71 -5.97 -12.30 2.51
CA MET A 71 -6.09 -13.53 3.30
C MET A 71 -7.54 -14.00 3.47
N ARG A 72 -8.50 -13.09 3.61
CA ARG A 72 -9.91 -13.41 3.83
C ARG A 72 -10.49 -14.37 2.79
N GLY A 73 -10.09 -14.23 1.53
CA GLY A 73 -10.53 -15.10 0.44
C GLY A 73 -9.72 -16.39 0.28
N ARG A 74 -8.60 -16.55 1.01
CA ARG A 74 -7.61 -17.60 0.77
C ARG A 74 -7.28 -18.44 2.00
N SER A 75 -7.54 -17.94 3.20
CA SER A 75 -7.12 -18.57 4.45
C SER A 75 -8.27 -18.72 5.44
N LYS A 76 -8.20 -19.79 6.23
CA LYS A 76 -9.06 -20.05 7.41
C LYS A 76 -8.39 -19.60 8.70
N LEU A 77 -7.16 -19.14 8.65
CA LEU A 77 -6.47 -18.57 9.81
C LEU A 77 -7.26 -17.39 10.37
N PRO A 78 -7.43 -17.30 11.69
CA PRO A 78 -8.09 -16.14 12.31
C PRO A 78 -7.16 -14.93 12.25
N VAL A 79 -7.35 -14.10 11.21
CA VAL A 79 -6.59 -12.87 10.96
C VAL A 79 -7.49 -11.66 11.16
N TYR A 80 -6.99 -10.67 11.87
CA TYR A 80 -7.67 -9.42 12.17
C TYR A 80 -6.78 -8.24 11.78
N VAL A 81 -7.42 -7.14 11.42
CA VAL A 81 -6.73 -5.87 11.11
C VAL A 81 -7.31 -4.77 11.98
N GLU A 82 -6.45 -4.06 12.69
CA GLU A 82 -6.84 -3.05 13.66
C GLU A 82 -6.08 -1.73 13.44
N ASN A 83 -6.78 -0.63 13.69
CA ASN A 83 -6.12 0.66 13.86
C ASN A 83 -5.51 0.73 15.26
N ALA A 84 -4.24 1.14 15.36
CA ALA A 84 -3.51 1.13 16.62
C ALA A 84 -4.18 1.99 17.72
N ALA A 85 -4.63 3.20 17.39
CA ALA A 85 -5.28 4.10 18.34
C ALA A 85 -6.66 3.58 18.79
N GLU A 86 -7.41 2.96 17.86
CA GLU A 86 -8.70 2.34 18.19
C GLU A 86 -8.51 1.11 19.07
N PHE A 87 -7.50 0.28 18.78
CA PHE A 87 -7.14 -0.86 19.61
C PHE A 87 -6.74 -0.44 21.05
N LEU A 88 -5.94 0.61 21.19
CA LEU A 88 -5.54 1.17 22.49
C LEU A 88 -6.73 1.67 23.30
N THR A 89 -7.73 2.24 22.62
CA THR A 89 -8.90 2.85 23.27
C THR A 89 -9.97 1.83 23.65
N THR A 90 -10.29 0.94 22.70
CA THR A 90 -11.44 0.02 22.81
C THR A 90 -10.99 -1.40 23.16
N GLY A 91 -9.79 -1.80 22.74
CA GLY A 91 -9.29 -3.17 22.78
C GLY A 91 -10.03 -4.09 21.80
N ASN A 92 -9.59 -5.33 21.74
CA ASN A 92 -10.30 -6.40 21.03
C ASN A 92 -10.29 -7.66 21.89
N ARG A 93 -11.48 -8.16 22.25
CA ARG A 93 -11.62 -9.38 23.11
C ARG A 93 -11.08 -10.65 22.47
N ARG A 94 -10.82 -10.64 21.16
CA ARG A 94 -10.18 -11.77 20.48
C ARG A 94 -8.66 -11.74 20.63
N PHE A 95 -8.09 -10.59 21.01
CA PHE A 95 -6.67 -10.49 21.32
C PHE A 95 -6.40 -11.14 22.67
N THR A 96 -5.58 -12.18 22.70
CA THR A 96 -5.26 -12.99 23.87
C THR A 96 -3.76 -12.99 24.15
N ASN A 97 -3.33 -13.61 25.23
CA ASN A 97 -1.93 -13.85 25.53
C ASN A 97 -1.23 -14.84 24.57
N LYS A 98 -1.95 -15.36 23.57
CA LYS A 98 -1.41 -16.17 22.47
C LYS A 98 -1.60 -15.51 21.11
N SER A 99 -2.00 -14.25 21.08
CA SER A 99 -2.09 -13.48 19.85
C SER A 99 -0.73 -13.01 19.37
N ILE A 100 -0.57 -12.92 18.05
CA ILE A 100 0.60 -12.34 17.42
C ILE A 100 0.20 -11.00 16.80
N ALA A 101 0.83 -9.91 17.23
CA ALA A 101 0.69 -8.61 16.61
C ALA A 101 1.82 -8.41 15.59
N ILE A 102 1.44 -8.28 14.31
CA ILE A 102 2.37 -7.94 13.23
C ILE A 102 2.22 -6.46 12.93
N LEU A 103 3.31 -5.72 13.00
CA LEU A 103 3.30 -4.27 12.82
C LEU A 103 4.50 -3.76 12.02
N SER A 104 4.38 -2.55 11.53
CA SER A 104 5.44 -1.85 10.83
C SER A 104 5.51 -0.39 11.29
N SER A 105 6.70 0.19 11.27
CA SER A 105 6.90 1.61 11.53
C SER A 105 8.12 2.14 10.79
N VAL A 106 7.91 3.14 9.96
CA VAL A 106 9.01 3.81 9.25
C VAL A 106 9.92 4.54 10.23
N SER A 107 9.35 5.32 11.14
CA SER A 107 10.12 6.13 12.09
C SER A 107 10.59 5.36 13.32
N GLY A 108 9.94 4.26 13.68
CA GLY A 108 10.17 3.53 14.92
C GLY A 108 9.89 4.32 16.21
N ASN A 109 9.25 5.51 16.10
CA ASN A 109 9.00 6.44 17.19
C ASN A 109 7.56 6.98 17.21
N THR A 110 6.63 6.38 16.48
CA THR A 110 5.21 6.77 16.52
C THR A 110 4.63 6.40 17.85
N LEU A 111 4.04 7.36 18.55
CA LEU A 111 3.60 7.21 19.95
C LEU A 111 2.60 6.06 20.10
N GLU A 112 1.55 6.05 19.27
CA GLU A 112 0.52 5.01 19.27
C GLU A 112 1.10 3.61 19.04
N MET A 113 2.17 3.51 18.25
CA MET A 113 2.82 2.21 18.00
C MET A 113 3.67 1.77 19.19
N ILE A 114 4.26 2.70 19.94
CA ILE A 114 5.01 2.40 21.17
C ILE A 114 4.04 1.93 22.25
N GLU A 115 2.96 2.68 22.47
CA GLU A 115 1.91 2.33 23.45
C GLU A 115 1.22 1.01 23.08
N LEU A 116 1.02 0.75 21.79
CA LEU A 116 0.48 -0.52 21.28
C LEU A 116 1.36 -1.70 21.69
N VAL A 117 2.67 -1.60 21.48
CA VAL A 117 3.62 -2.66 21.87
C VAL A 117 3.56 -2.92 23.38
N ASP A 118 3.55 -1.87 24.18
CA ASP A 118 3.41 -2.01 25.64
C ASP A 118 2.08 -2.70 26.02
N LYS A 119 0.99 -2.33 25.34
CA LYS A 119 -0.32 -2.95 25.58
C LYS A 119 -0.37 -4.42 25.16
N VAL A 120 0.27 -4.78 24.04
CA VAL A 120 0.38 -6.18 23.58
C VAL A 120 1.13 -7.02 24.62
N HIS A 121 2.26 -6.51 25.13
CA HIS A 121 3.04 -7.18 26.17
C HIS A 121 2.31 -7.26 27.51
N GLU A 122 1.55 -6.22 27.90
CA GLU A 122 0.69 -6.24 29.10
C GLU A 122 -0.36 -7.38 29.05
N ILE A 123 -0.93 -7.65 27.86
CA ILE A 123 -1.87 -8.75 27.66
C ILE A 123 -1.15 -10.11 27.64
N GLY A 124 0.15 -10.12 27.34
CA GLY A 124 0.98 -11.33 27.20
C GLY A 124 1.06 -11.84 25.76
N GLY A 125 0.58 -11.07 24.78
CA GLY A 125 0.76 -11.36 23.35
C GLY A 125 2.20 -11.12 22.89
N LYS A 126 2.50 -11.47 21.66
CA LYS A 126 3.82 -11.29 21.05
C LYS A 126 3.80 -10.31 19.89
N VAL A 127 4.92 -9.62 19.70
CA VAL A 127 5.13 -8.60 18.67
C VAL A 127 6.12 -9.08 17.63
N PHE A 128 5.71 -9.04 16.37
CA PHE A 128 6.59 -9.19 15.21
C PHE A 128 6.61 -7.87 14.42
N SER A 129 7.73 -7.16 14.46
CA SER A 129 7.85 -5.83 13.87
C SER A 129 8.78 -5.76 12.67
N PHE A 130 8.37 -4.91 11.71
CA PHE A 130 9.21 -4.40 10.64
C PHE A 130 9.50 -2.92 10.90
N ILE A 131 10.75 -2.58 11.18
CA ILE A 131 11.15 -1.19 11.47
C ILE A 131 12.14 -0.73 10.40
N ASP A 132 11.88 0.47 9.83
CA ASP A 132 12.73 0.98 8.76
C ASP A 132 13.96 1.71 9.31
N THR A 133 13.80 2.42 10.44
CA THR A 133 14.85 3.25 11.04
C THR A 133 15.48 2.55 12.25
N PRO A 134 16.78 2.28 12.23
CA PRO A 134 17.47 1.68 13.38
C PRO A 134 17.65 2.67 14.55
N ASN A 135 17.94 2.13 15.74
CA ASN A 135 18.21 2.90 16.96
C ASN A 135 17.06 3.81 17.40
N THR A 136 15.84 3.33 17.27
CA THR A 136 14.60 4.01 17.69
C THR A 136 13.99 3.32 18.90
N VAL A 137 12.93 3.90 19.49
CA VAL A 137 12.26 3.29 20.65
C VAL A 137 11.77 1.88 20.35
N LEU A 138 11.11 1.68 19.20
CA LEU A 138 10.59 0.38 18.81
C LEU A 138 11.67 -0.65 18.45
N THR A 139 12.94 -0.27 18.35
CA THR A 139 14.04 -1.23 18.14
C THR A 139 14.73 -1.69 19.43
N GLN A 140 14.26 -1.21 20.58
CA GLN A 140 14.82 -1.63 21.87
C GLN A 140 14.41 -3.09 22.17
N PRO A 141 15.27 -3.86 22.86
CA PRO A 141 15.01 -5.28 23.13
C PRO A 141 13.73 -5.56 23.94
N ASP A 142 13.31 -4.65 24.81
CA ASP A 142 12.10 -4.75 25.60
C ASP A 142 10.81 -4.46 24.83
N LYS A 143 10.93 -3.97 23.59
CA LYS A 143 9.82 -3.66 22.70
C LYS A 143 9.58 -4.72 21.63
N GLN A 144 10.36 -5.78 21.57
CA GLN A 144 10.34 -6.73 20.47
C GLN A 144 10.47 -8.17 20.91
N ASP A 145 9.57 -9.05 20.43
CA ASP A 145 9.79 -10.49 20.45
C ASP A 145 10.50 -10.93 19.16
N TYR A 146 10.09 -10.36 18.01
CA TYR A 146 10.70 -10.61 16.71
C TYR A 146 10.83 -9.30 15.94
N LEU A 147 12.01 -9.02 15.42
CA LEU A 147 12.33 -7.76 14.72
C LEU A 147 13.05 -8.01 13.41
N ILE A 148 12.56 -7.35 12.36
CA ILE A 148 13.30 -7.19 11.10
C ILE A 148 13.53 -5.70 10.84
N LEU A 149 14.78 -5.32 10.68
CA LEU A 149 15.21 -3.97 10.32
C LEU A 149 15.46 -3.92 8.81
N TYR A 150 14.56 -3.29 8.07
CA TYR A 150 14.73 -3.08 6.64
C TYR A 150 13.86 -1.92 6.15
N PRO A 151 14.42 -0.92 5.46
CA PRO A 151 13.68 0.25 5.01
C PRO A 151 12.78 -0.03 3.82
N LYS A 152 11.65 0.68 3.75
CA LYS A 152 10.67 0.63 2.64
C LYS A 152 10.01 -0.76 2.46
N ASN A 153 9.25 -0.91 1.39
CA ASN A 153 8.60 -2.16 0.95
C ASN A 153 7.71 -2.83 2.02
N GLU A 154 7.04 -2.05 2.86
CA GLU A 154 6.16 -2.54 3.93
C GLU A 154 5.09 -3.50 3.42
N GLN A 155 4.39 -3.12 2.35
CA GLN A 155 3.34 -3.94 1.75
C GLN A 155 3.87 -5.31 1.34
N LEU A 156 5.05 -5.35 0.71
CA LEU A 156 5.70 -6.60 0.31
C LEU A 156 6.07 -7.44 1.54
N LYS A 157 6.65 -6.84 2.59
CA LYS A 157 6.98 -7.52 3.84
C LYS A 157 5.73 -8.15 4.48
N PHE A 158 4.62 -7.43 4.53
CA PHE A 158 3.35 -7.94 5.05
C PHE A 158 2.80 -9.12 4.22
N TYR A 159 2.84 -9.02 2.89
CA TYR A 159 2.43 -10.12 2.02
C TYR A 159 3.31 -11.36 2.18
N MET A 160 4.61 -11.19 2.39
CA MET A 160 5.53 -12.30 2.66
C MET A 160 5.16 -13.04 3.96
N THR A 161 4.78 -12.30 5.03
CA THR A 161 4.29 -12.93 6.26
C THR A 161 2.98 -13.68 6.04
N ALA A 162 2.02 -13.06 5.37
CA ALA A 162 0.73 -13.65 5.05
C ALA A 162 0.89 -14.95 4.22
N ASN A 163 1.71 -14.90 3.19
CA ASN A 163 2.01 -16.04 2.31
C ASN A 163 2.60 -17.21 3.08
N TYR A 164 3.55 -16.96 3.97
CA TYR A 164 4.18 -18.04 4.72
C TYR A 164 3.24 -18.63 5.79
N PHE A 165 2.45 -17.81 6.47
CA PHE A 165 1.39 -18.33 7.36
C PHE A 165 0.39 -19.21 6.61
N MET A 166 -0.06 -18.81 5.42
CA MET A 166 -0.94 -19.63 4.58
C MET A 166 -0.26 -20.93 4.13
N PHE A 167 1.02 -20.86 3.76
CA PHE A 167 1.81 -22.06 3.42
C PHE A 167 1.90 -23.05 4.60
N LYS A 168 2.23 -22.55 5.79
CA LYS A 168 2.27 -23.38 7.03
C LYS A 168 0.93 -23.99 7.35
N ASN A 169 -0.17 -23.32 7.02
CA ASN A 169 -1.54 -23.80 7.21
C ASN A 169 -2.02 -24.75 6.09
N GLY A 170 -1.15 -25.03 5.09
CA GLY A 170 -1.50 -25.90 3.96
C GLY A 170 -2.45 -25.26 2.94
N GLU A 171 -2.52 -23.93 2.91
CA GLU A 171 -3.46 -23.15 2.08
C GLU A 171 -2.78 -22.44 0.90
N PHE A 172 -1.46 -22.60 0.74
CA PHE A 172 -0.69 -22.03 -0.36
C PHE A 172 0.34 -23.04 -0.91
N SER A 173 -0.12 -23.99 -1.69
CA SER A 173 0.70 -25.08 -2.26
C SER A 173 1.80 -24.58 -3.21
N GLU A 174 1.55 -23.47 -3.92
CA GLU A 174 2.45 -22.87 -4.89
C GLU A 174 3.48 -21.91 -4.27
N TYR A 175 3.66 -21.93 -2.94
CA TYR A 175 4.48 -20.96 -2.19
C TYR A 175 5.91 -20.81 -2.73
N GLU A 176 6.60 -21.93 -3.01
CA GLU A 176 7.98 -21.88 -3.52
C GLU A 176 8.03 -21.34 -4.95
N ASP A 177 7.11 -21.76 -5.81
CA ASP A 177 7.01 -21.26 -7.19
C ASP A 177 6.67 -19.76 -7.24
N TYR A 178 5.75 -19.32 -6.37
CA TYR A 178 5.43 -17.91 -6.21
C TYR A 178 6.67 -17.09 -5.82
N ASN A 179 7.38 -17.50 -4.77
CA ASN A 179 8.55 -16.76 -4.31
C ASN A 179 9.67 -16.75 -5.34
N GLN A 180 9.95 -17.87 -6.00
CA GLN A 180 10.93 -17.89 -7.09
C GLN A 180 10.53 -16.89 -8.19
N ASN A 181 9.26 -16.85 -8.59
CA ASN A 181 8.78 -15.93 -9.61
C ASN A 181 8.94 -14.47 -9.19
N MET A 182 8.67 -14.14 -7.92
CA MET A 182 8.85 -12.79 -7.37
C MET A 182 10.34 -12.42 -7.28
N GLU A 183 11.18 -13.28 -6.74
CA GLU A 183 12.62 -13.06 -6.57
C GLU A 183 13.34 -12.82 -7.91
N GLU A 184 12.92 -13.49 -8.98
CA GLU A 184 13.51 -13.35 -10.31
C GLU A 184 13.06 -12.08 -11.05
N ASN A 185 11.81 -11.62 -10.82
CA ASN A 185 11.15 -10.69 -11.74
C ASN A 185 10.62 -9.41 -11.08
N LEU A 186 10.15 -9.42 -9.83
CA LEU A 186 9.36 -8.32 -9.27
C LEU A 186 10.08 -6.97 -9.32
N ALA A 187 11.33 -6.91 -8.87
CA ALA A 187 12.08 -5.64 -8.85
C ALA A 187 12.21 -5.02 -10.24
N LYS A 188 12.55 -5.84 -11.24
CA LYS A 188 12.69 -5.40 -12.64
C LYS A 188 11.35 -4.92 -13.20
N VAL A 189 10.27 -5.62 -12.86
CA VAL A 189 8.93 -5.28 -13.32
C VAL A 189 8.49 -3.93 -12.76
N LEU A 190 8.65 -3.67 -11.46
CA LEU A 190 8.27 -2.40 -10.87
C LEU A 190 9.06 -1.22 -11.46
N VAL A 191 10.37 -1.38 -11.63
CA VAL A 191 11.23 -0.40 -12.32
C VAL A 191 10.77 -0.16 -13.76
N ASN A 192 10.42 -1.22 -14.50
CA ASN A 192 9.92 -1.07 -15.86
C ASN A 192 8.55 -0.38 -15.93
N VAL A 193 7.65 -0.62 -14.97
CA VAL A 193 6.38 0.10 -14.87
C VAL A 193 6.63 1.61 -14.70
N GLU A 194 7.55 2.01 -13.83
CA GLU A 194 7.91 3.42 -13.68
C GLU A 194 8.40 4.03 -15.01
N LYS A 195 9.26 3.34 -15.73
CA LYS A 195 9.74 3.79 -17.05
C LYS A 195 8.61 3.87 -18.10
N GLN A 196 7.70 2.91 -18.12
CA GLN A 196 6.56 2.90 -19.03
C GLN A 196 5.63 4.09 -18.86
N VAL A 197 5.43 4.54 -17.61
CA VAL A 197 4.43 5.58 -17.30
C VAL A 197 5.03 6.98 -17.20
N ASP A 198 6.34 7.15 -17.28
CA ASP A 198 7.01 8.43 -17.01
C ASP A 198 6.48 9.60 -17.84
N ALA A 199 6.42 9.43 -19.17
CA ALA A 199 5.89 10.47 -20.06
C ALA A 199 4.41 10.78 -19.77
N TRP A 200 3.60 9.77 -19.53
CA TRP A 200 2.21 9.95 -19.14
C TRP A 200 2.09 10.70 -17.80
N ALA A 201 2.86 10.30 -16.80
CA ALA A 201 2.82 10.92 -15.46
C ALA A 201 3.22 12.41 -15.52
N TYR A 202 4.18 12.78 -16.38
CA TYR A 202 4.55 14.17 -16.64
C TYR A 202 3.35 14.98 -17.15
N HIS A 203 2.68 14.52 -18.20
CA HIS A 203 1.54 15.21 -18.80
C HIS A 203 0.35 15.25 -17.84
N TYR A 204 0.07 14.13 -17.18
CA TYR A 204 -0.99 14.04 -16.19
C TYR A 204 -0.78 15.05 -15.05
N ALA A 205 0.39 15.05 -14.43
CA ALA A 205 0.68 15.94 -13.31
C ALA A 205 0.59 17.42 -13.73
N LYS A 206 1.09 17.77 -14.92
CA LYS A 206 0.97 19.14 -15.44
C LYS A 206 -0.48 19.58 -15.59
N GLN A 207 -1.31 18.77 -16.27
CA GLN A 207 -2.73 19.06 -16.46
C GLN A 207 -3.49 19.08 -15.13
N LYS A 208 -3.11 18.18 -14.20
CA LYS A 208 -3.75 18.11 -12.88
C LYS A 208 -3.48 19.39 -12.06
N VAL A 209 -2.25 19.88 -12.05
CA VAL A 209 -1.92 21.13 -11.33
C VAL A 209 -2.62 22.32 -11.97
N GLU A 210 -2.65 22.42 -13.30
CA GLU A 210 -3.41 23.47 -14.00
C GLU A 210 -4.92 23.43 -13.69
N PHE A 211 -5.47 22.23 -13.48
CA PHE A 211 -6.86 22.05 -13.07
C PHE A 211 -7.08 22.49 -11.61
N LEU A 212 -6.19 22.09 -10.70
CA LEU A 212 -6.26 22.45 -9.27
C LEU A 212 -6.15 23.95 -9.05
N ASP A 213 -5.29 24.64 -9.81
CA ASP A 213 -5.16 26.10 -9.75
C ASP A 213 -6.48 26.82 -10.09
N LYS A 214 -7.30 26.23 -10.96
CA LYS A 214 -8.62 26.76 -11.33
C LYS A 214 -9.73 26.34 -10.37
N HIS A 215 -9.53 25.24 -9.63
CA HIS A 215 -10.52 24.61 -8.76
C HIS A 215 -9.93 24.22 -7.41
N PRO A 216 -9.38 25.15 -6.61
CA PRO A 216 -8.58 24.85 -5.41
C PRO A 216 -9.39 24.17 -4.27
N ASP A 217 -10.70 24.32 -4.29
CA ASP A 217 -11.58 23.76 -3.25
C ASP A 217 -12.23 22.43 -3.65
N LEU A 218 -12.08 22.02 -4.89
CA LEU A 218 -12.68 20.78 -5.39
C LEU A 218 -11.86 19.57 -4.97
N PRO A 219 -12.39 18.63 -4.17
CA PRO A 219 -11.65 17.46 -3.77
C PRO A 219 -11.42 16.51 -4.93
N HIS A 220 -10.24 15.87 -4.97
CA HIS A 220 -9.95 14.76 -5.88
C HIS A 220 -10.44 13.44 -5.28
N TYR A 221 -11.16 12.66 -6.05
CA TYR A 221 -11.71 11.38 -5.59
C TYR A 221 -10.87 10.20 -6.08
N PHE A 222 -10.50 9.34 -5.13
CA PHE A 222 -9.78 8.10 -5.41
C PHE A 222 -10.68 6.90 -5.14
N ILE A 223 -10.79 5.99 -6.12
CA ILE A 223 -11.66 4.81 -6.05
C ILE A 223 -10.83 3.56 -6.30
N GLY A 224 -10.99 2.54 -5.47
CA GLY A 224 -10.34 1.24 -5.63
C GLY A 224 -11.08 0.15 -4.88
N THR A 225 -10.70 -1.12 -5.09
CA THR A 225 -11.25 -2.26 -4.34
C THR A 225 -10.23 -3.38 -4.25
N GLY A 226 -10.52 -4.40 -3.48
CA GLY A 226 -9.59 -5.49 -3.25
C GLY A 226 -8.33 -4.99 -2.55
N ASN A 227 -7.17 -5.49 -2.95
CA ASN A 227 -5.89 -5.01 -2.42
C ASN A 227 -5.56 -3.58 -2.87
N GLN A 228 -6.25 -3.05 -3.89
CA GLN A 228 -6.12 -1.66 -4.30
C GLN A 228 -6.78 -0.67 -3.34
N TYR A 229 -7.78 -1.08 -2.55
CA TYR A 229 -8.47 -0.12 -1.69
C TYR A 229 -7.58 0.44 -0.57
N GLY A 230 -6.85 -0.42 0.15
CA GLY A 230 -5.89 0.04 1.16
C GLY A 230 -4.83 0.97 0.55
N ALA A 231 -4.28 0.60 -0.63
CA ALA A 231 -3.34 1.44 -1.36
C ALA A 231 -3.97 2.78 -1.79
N THR A 232 -5.22 2.78 -2.26
CA THR A 232 -6.00 3.97 -2.62
C THR A 232 -6.23 4.90 -1.44
N TYR A 233 -6.61 4.34 -0.29
CA TYR A 233 -6.79 5.06 0.98
C TYR A 233 -5.49 5.75 1.42
N SER A 234 -4.38 5.00 1.42
CA SER A 234 -3.06 5.56 1.76
C SER A 234 -2.64 6.65 0.78
N TYR A 235 -2.84 6.45 -0.52
CA TYR A 235 -2.43 7.42 -1.53
C TYR A 235 -3.19 8.74 -1.41
N ALA A 236 -4.49 8.69 -1.15
CA ALA A 236 -5.29 9.86 -0.89
C ALA A 236 -4.79 10.63 0.35
N MET A 237 -4.67 9.95 1.49
CA MET A 237 -4.37 10.57 2.77
C MET A 237 -2.88 10.90 2.95
N CYS A 238 -1.99 9.91 2.77
CA CYS A 238 -0.58 10.07 3.11
C CYS A 238 0.23 10.81 2.04
N TYR A 239 -0.23 10.79 0.78
CA TYR A 239 0.48 11.45 -0.32
C TYR A 239 -0.19 12.76 -0.71
N TRP A 240 -1.47 12.73 -1.13
CA TRP A 240 -2.10 13.94 -1.62
C TRP A 240 -2.48 14.91 -0.51
N GLU A 241 -3.06 14.45 0.59
CA GLU A 241 -3.42 15.36 1.70
C GLU A 241 -2.19 15.75 2.51
N GLU A 242 -1.41 14.77 2.99
CA GLU A 242 -0.28 15.01 3.89
C GLU A 242 0.90 15.71 3.21
N GLN A 243 1.28 15.24 2.00
CA GLN A 243 2.49 15.70 1.33
C GLN A 243 2.22 16.82 0.32
N MET A 244 1.09 16.78 -0.41
CA MET A 244 0.77 17.77 -1.46
C MET A 244 -0.22 18.83 -0.99
N TRP A 245 -0.87 18.63 0.16
CA TRP A 245 -1.90 19.51 0.74
C TRP A 245 -3.13 19.69 -0.16
N ILE A 246 -3.46 18.67 -0.94
CA ILE A 246 -4.61 18.64 -1.85
C ILE A 246 -5.75 17.90 -1.15
N ARG A 247 -6.95 18.47 -1.19
CA ARG A 247 -8.14 17.84 -0.62
C ARG A 247 -8.52 16.61 -1.42
N THR A 248 -8.78 15.50 -0.73
CA THR A 248 -9.17 14.25 -1.35
C THR A 248 -10.33 13.55 -0.65
N LYS A 249 -10.83 12.51 -1.27
CA LYS A 249 -11.66 11.49 -0.65
C LYS A 249 -11.37 10.15 -1.32
N SER A 250 -11.08 9.14 -0.54
CA SER A 250 -11.03 7.75 -1.01
C SER A 250 -12.33 7.01 -0.70
N ILE A 251 -12.72 6.08 -1.58
CA ILE A 251 -13.87 5.19 -1.38
C ILE A 251 -13.63 3.85 -2.05
N SER A 252 -14.19 2.78 -1.48
CA SER A 252 -14.19 1.48 -2.13
C SER A 252 -15.17 1.44 -3.30
N SER A 253 -14.84 0.69 -4.35
CA SER A 253 -15.69 0.58 -5.55
C SER A 253 -17.12 0.11 -5.26
N PRO A 254 -17.39 -0.86 -4.37
CA PRO A 254 -18.76 -1.21 -4.02
C PRO A 254 -19.52 -0.07 -3.33
N GLU A 255 -18.89 0.64 -2.37
CA GLU A 255 -19.51 1.73 -1.64
C GLU A 255 -19.74 2.98 -2.50
N PHE A 256 -19.02 3.14 -3.62
CA PHE A 256 -19.24 4.22 -4.57
C PHE A 256 -20.69 4.34 -4.99
N PHE A 257 -21.37 3.20 -5.20
CA PHE A 257 -22.79 3.14 -5.62
C PHE A 257 -23.80 3.31 -4.47
N HIS A 258 -23.33 3.56 -3.26
CA HIS A 258 -24.17 3.77 -2.07
C HIS A 258 -24.11 5.20 -1.53
N GLY A 259 -23.98 6.17 -2.43
CA GLY A 259 -24.06 7.60 -2.13
C GLY A 259 -23.14 8.46 -2.97
N MET A 260 -21.85 8.09 -3.11
CA MET A 260 -20.90 8.94 -3.81
C MET A 260 -21.25 9.18 -5.27
N GLN A 261 -21.85 8.23 -5.98
CA GLN A 261 -22.30 8.38 -7.37
C GLN A 261 -23.20 9.62 -7.59
N GLU A 262 -23.98 10.02 -6.57
CA GLU A 262 -24.93 11.12 -6.67
C GLU A 262 -24.26 12.51 -6.68
N ILE A 263 -23.02 12.61 -6.21
CA ILE A 263 -22.26 13.88 -6.20
C ILE A 263 -21.32 14.01 -7.40
N ILE A 264 -21.26 12.99 -8.26
CA ILE A 264 -20.38 13.00 -9.42
C ILE A 264 -21.06 13.80 -10.55
N VAL A 265 -20.36 14.85 -10.96
CA VAL A 265 -20.75 15.67 -12.11
C VAL A 265 -19.66 15.61 -13.19
N LYS A 266 -19.92 16.24 -14.33
CA LYS A 266 -19.08 16.16 -15.53
C LYS A 266 -17.60 16.41 -15.26
N ASP A 267 -17.26 17.38 -14.41
CA ASP A 267 -15.90 17.84 -14.19
C ASP A 267 -15.30 17.37 -12.84
N THR A 268 -15.99 16.49 -12.11
CA THR A 268 -15.47 15.93 -10.84
C THR A 268 -14.17 15.17 -11.11
N PRO A 269 -13.04 15.52 -10.45
CA PRO A 269 -11.76 14.85 -10.71
C PRO A 269 -11.71 13.49 -10.02
N ILE A 270 -11.55 12.42 -10.79
CA ILE A 270 -11.57 11.03 -10.30
C ILE A 270 -10.37 10.27 -10.82
N THR A 271 -9.73 9.49 -9.92
CA THR A 271 -8.82 8.40 -10.28
C THR A 271 -9.41 7.08 -9.81
N LEU A 272 -9.63 6.16 -10.73
CA LEU A 272 -10.06 4.79 -10.44
C LEU A 272 -8.87 3.85 -10.61
N PHE A 273 -8.57 3.08 -9.57
CA PHE A 273 -7.56 2.03 -9.60
C PHE A 273 -8.22 0.65 -9.78
N ILE A 274 -7.71 -0.11 -10.75
CA ILE A 274 -8.19 -1.47 -11.04
C ILE A 274 -7.03 -2.45 -10.93
N GLY A 275 -7.11 -3.37 -9.96
CA GLY A 275 -6.17 -4.47 -9.80
C GLY A 275 -6.55 -5.71 -10.62
N GLU A 276 -5.75 -6.75 -10.48
CA GLU A 276 -5.99 -8.07 -11.11
C GLU A 276 -6.41 -9.12 -10.08
N ASP A 277 -6.78 -8.71 -8.87
CA ASP A 277 -7.34 -9.59 -7.85
C ASP A 277 -8.82 -9.96 -8.12
N GLU A 278 -9.37 -10.84 -7.30
CA GLU A 278 -10.73 -11.39 -7.44
C GLU A 278 -11.83 -10.32 -7.36
N GLN A 279 -11.54 -9.15 -6.77
CA GLN A 279 -12.51 -8.05 -6.66
C GLN A 279 -12.50 -7.10 -7.87
N ARG A 280 -11.66 -7.35 -8.86
CA ARG A 280 -11.60 -6.57 -10.12
C ARG A 280 -12.97 -6.23 -10.71
N PRO A 281 -13.97 -7.15 -10.80
CA PRO A 281 -15.28 -6.84 -11.39
C PRO A 281 -16.02 -5.68 -10.72
N LEU A 282 -15.73 -5.41 -9.44
CA LEU A 282 -16.33 -4.29 -8.70
C LEU A 282 -15.80 -2.94 -9.20
N SER A 283 -14.49 -2.82 -9.45
CA SER A 283 -13.90 -1.62 -10.06
C SER A 283 -14.29 -1.47 -11.53
N GLU A 284 -14.38 -2.55 -12.28
CA GLU A 284 -14.86 -2.52 -13.67
C GLU A 284 -16.32 -2.01 -13.77
N ARG A 285 -17.16 -2.24 -12.76
CA ARG A 285 -18.50 -1.66 -12.69
C ARG A 285 -18.43 -0.13 -12.63
N VAL A 286 -17.53 0.44 -11.82
CA VAL A 286 -17.30 1.89 -11.75
C VAL A 286 -16.77 2.41 -13.09
N ALA A 287 -15.82 1.71 -13.71
CA ALA A 287 -15.26 2.06 -15.01
C ALA A 287 -16.33 2.18 -16.12
N ARG A 288 -17.35 1.30 -16.10
CA ARG A 288 -18.48 1.36 -17.05
C ARG A 288 -19.46 2.50 -16.74
N PHE A 289 -19.54 2.92 -15.47
CA PHE A 289 -20.45 4.00 -15.07
C PHE A 289 -19.87 5.39 -15.37
N LEU A 290 -18.61 5.64 -15.07
CA LEU A 290 -17.99 6.97 -15.15
C LEU A 290 -18.19 7.68 -16.49
N PRO A 291 -17.98 7.04 -17.68
CA PRO A 291 -18.14 7.70 -18.98
C PRO A 291 -19.55 8.25 -19.24
N GLN A 292 -20.56 7.78 -18.51
CA GLN A 292 -21.95 8.20 -18.70
C GLN A 292 -22.24 9.56 -18.03
N VAL A 293 -21.45 9.93 -17.02
CA VAL A 293 -21.73 11.10 -16.17
C VAL A 293 -20.56 12.05 -15.98
N ASN A 294 -19.34 11.60 -16.30
CA ASN A 294 -18.11 12.33 -15.99
C ASN A 294 -17.13 12.31 -17.18
N SER A 295 -16.38 13.42 -17.37
CA SER A 295 -15.33 13.54 -18.38
C SER A 295 -13.96 13.86 -17.81
N ASN A 296 -13.82 13.99 -16.48
CA ASN A 296 -12.57 14.29 -15.79
C ASN A 296 -12.14 13.13 -14.89
N TYR A 297 -12.11 11.92 -15.47
CA TYR A 297 -11.66 10.73 -14.76
C TYR A 297 -10.47 10.10 -15.46
N ILE A 298 -9.68 9.36 -14.67
CA ILE A 298 -8.58 8.51 -15.12
C ILE A 298 -8.79 7.12 -14.54
N ILE A 299 -8.48 6.12 -15.35
CA ILE A 299 -8.44 4.72 -14.93
C ILE A 299 -7.00 4.25 -15.01
N ILE A 300 -6.46 3.77 -13.90
CA ILE A 300 -5.16 3.11 -13.79
C ILE A 300 -5.46 1.62 -13.60
N ASP A 301 -5.30 0.85 -14.67
CA ASP A 301 -5.55 -0.58 -14.70
C ASP A 301 -4.22 -1.33 -14.76
N THR A 302 -3.92 -2.13 -13.73
CA THR A 302 -2.65 -2.87 -13.67
C THR A 302 -2.50 -3.90 -14.76
N LYS A 303 -3.59 -4.33 -15.40
CA LYS A 303 -3.59 -5.25 -16.52
C LYS A 303 -3.00 -4.63 -17.81
N GLU A 304 -2.96 -3.30 -17.89
CA GLU A 304 -2.43 -2.59 -19.07
C GLU A 304 -0.90 -2.50 -19.09
N PHE A 305 -0.23 -2.90 -17.98
CA PHE A 305 1.23 -2.85 -17.89
C PHE A 305 1.87 -4.17 -18.31
N GLU A 306 3.02 -4.04 -18.96
CA GLU A 306 3.87 -5.18 -19.26
C GLU A 306 4.59 -5.63 -17.99
N LEU A 307 4.14 -6.76 -17.41
CA LEU A 307 4.71 -7.37 -16.22
C LEU A 307 5.51 -8.63 -16.63
N SER A 308 6.53 -8.42 -17.47
CA SER A 308 7.34 -9.49 -18.06
C SER A 308 7.95 -10.41 -17.00
N GLY A 309 7.71 -11.72 -17.15
CA GLY A 309 8.18 -12.75 -16.23
C GLY A 309 7.25 -13.04 -15.04
N ILE A 310 6.33 -12.14 -14.71
CA ILE A 310 5.32 -12.41 -13.66
C ILE A 310 4.22 -13.30 -14.25
N LYS A 311 4.00 -14.46 -13.62
CA LYS A 311 2.93 -15.37 -14.01
C LYS A 311 1.56 -14.74 -13.79
N GLN A 312 0.63 -15.04 -14.71
CA GLN A 312 -0.70 -14.42 -14.71
C GLN A 312 -1.46 -14.64 -13.38
N GLU A 313 -1.36 -15.82 -12.79
CA GLU A 313 -2.00 -16.20 -11.54
C GLU A 313 -1.47 -15.41 -10.31
N TYR A 314 -0.28 -14.80 -10.41
CA TYR A 314 0.35 -14.03 -9.32
C TYR A 314 0.14 -12.53 -9.45
N ARG A 315 -0.30 -12.03 -10.62
CA ARG A 315 -0.43 -10.60 -10.90
C ARG A 315 -1.41 -9.90 -9.95
N GLY A 316 -2.48 -10.59 -9.56
CA GLY A 316 -3.45 -10.06 -8.60
C GLY A 316 -2.83 -9.69 -7.25
N SER A 317 -1.89 -10.52 -6.75
CA SER A 317 -1.24 -10.30 -5.45
C SER A 317 -0.26 -9.12 -5.42
N ILE A 318 0.21 -8.65 -6.58
CA ILE A 318 1.17 -7.54 -6.70
C ILE A 318 0.57 -6.27 -7.29
N SER A 319 -0.72 -6.26 -7.64
CA SER A 319 -1.36 -5.13 -8.31
C SER A 319 -1.20 -3.80 -7.54
N HIS A 320 -1.23 -3.83 -6.22
CA HIS A 320 -1.00 -2.66 -5.37
C HIS A 320 0.44 -2.12 -5.45
N LEU A 321 1.44 -3.00 -5.66
CA LEU A 321 2.84 -2.60 -5.88
C LEU A 321 3.01 -1.96 -7.27
N VAL A 322 2.34 -2.49 -8.28
CA VAL A 322 2.30 -1.90 -9.63
C VAL A 322 1.67 -0.50 -9.58
N MET A 323 0.54 -0.35 -8.87
CA MET A 323 -0.09 0.95 -8.64
C MET A 323 0.88 1.92 -7.95
N HIS A 324 1.62 1.47 -6.93
CA HIS A 324 2.60 2.30 -6.23
C HIS A 324 3.71 2.78 -7.17
N ALA A 325 4.22 1.93 -8.05
CA ALA A 325 5.21 2.30 -9.07
C ALA A 325 4.68 3.39 -10.02
N VAL A 326 3.41 3.30 -10.43
CA VAL A 326 2.75 4.37 -11.22
C VAL A 326 2.68 5.67 -10.44
N ASN A 327 2.25 5.60 -9.18
CA ASN A 327 2.07 6.77 -8.32
C ASN A 327 3.41 7.48 -8.02
N ASN A 328 4.53 6.75 -7.85
CA ASN A 328 5.86 7.33 -7.69
C ASN A 328 6.20 8.30 -8.83
N ARG A 329 5.84 7.95 -10.06
CA ARG A 329 6.09 8.83 -11.22
C ARG A 329 5.18 10.04 -11.21
N VAL A 330 3.89 9.86 -10.86
CA VAL A 330 2.95 10.97 -10.69
C VAL A 330 3.44 11.94 -9.62
N ASP A 331 3.85 11.43 -8.46
CA ASP A 331 4.28 12.24 -7.32
C ASP A 331 5.53 13.07 -7.64
N ALA A 332 6.51 12.48 -8.34
CA ALA A 332 7.72 13.19 -8.77
C ALA A 332 7.41 14.40 -9.67
N TYR A 333 6.39 14.30 -10.52
CA TYR A 333 5.99 15.41 -11.38
C TYR A 333 4.97 16.33 -10.71
N MET A 334 4.13 15.84 -9.81
CA MET A 334 3.29 16.71 -8.96
C MET A 334 4.17 17.63 -8.12
N GLU A 335 5.22 17.11 -7.48
CA GLU A 335 6.23 17.93 -6.76
C GLU A 335 6.78 19.07 -7.65
N LYS A 336 7.17 18.72 -8.90
CA LYS A 336 7.70 19.69 -9.86
C LYS A 336 6.71 20.80 -10.17
N PHE A 337 5.48 20.45 -10.53
CA PHE A 337 4.49 21.42 -11.02
C PHE A 337 3.81 22.20 -9.90
N LEU A 338 3.58 21.60 -8.75
CA LEU A 338 3.12 22.28 -7.53
C LEU A 338 4.19 23.23 -6.98
N ARG A 339 5.46 23.06 -7.35
CA ARG A 339 6.61 23.78 -6.76
C ARG A 339 6.64 23.63 -5.23
N HIS A 340 6.25 22.46 -4.75
CA HIS A 340 6.06 22.17 -3.35
C HIS A 340 6.82 20.87 -3.01
N PRO A 341 7.91 20.94 -2.23
CA PRO A 341 8.64 19.74 -1.81
C PRO A 341 7.77 18.81 -0.98
N LEU A 342 7.66 17.55 -1.37
CA LEU A 342 6.80 16.56 -0.70
C LEU A 342 7.28 16.19 0.70
N SER A 343 8.47 16.64 1.12
CA SER A 343 9.02 16.43 2.46
C SER A 343 8.51 17.43 3.51
N ILE A 344 7.87 18.54 3.10
CA ILE A 344 7.40 19.56 4.04
C ILE A 344 6.05 19.13 4.64
N ARG A 345 5.86 19.51 5.92
CA ARG A 345 4.61 19.29 6.67
C ARG A 345 4.18 20.59 7.34
N ARG A 346 2.85 20.84 7.41
CA ARG A 346 2.29 22.00 8.13
C ARG A 346 2.24 21.76 9.63
N TYR A 347 1.78 20.60 10.04
CA TYR A 347 1.41 20.31 11.43
C TYR A 347 2.09 19.06 11.97
N TYR A 348 2.25 18.03 11.12
CA TYR A 348 2.81 16.75 11.51
C TYR A 348 4.17 16.93 12.20
N ARG A 349 4.27 16.57 13.47
CA ARG A 349 5.43 16.76 14.36
C ARG A 349 5.87 18.21 14.55
N GLN A 350 4.97 19.18 14.31
CA GLN A 350 5.20 20.60 14.56
C GLN A 350 4.50 21.07 15.84
N PHE A 351 3.44 20.39 16.24
CA PHE A 351 2.64 20.67 17.43
C PHE A 351 2.40 19.38 18.20
N ASP A 352 2.09 19.52 19.50
CA ASP A 352 1.52 18.44 20.30
C ASP A 352 0.03 18.30 19.98
N TYR A 353 -0.43 17.09 19.68
CA TYR A 353 -1.85 16.78 19.37
C TYR A 353 -2.22 15.39 19.85
#